data_00fcaf97e796ea09b5fd57523901b82f
#
_entry.id   00fcaf97e796ea09b5fd57523901b82f
#
_cell.length_a   1.000
_cell.length_b   1.000
_cell.length_c   1.000
_cell.angle_alpha   90.00
_cell.angle_beta   90.00
_cell.angle_gamma   90.00
#
_symmetry.space_group_name_H-M   'P 1'
#
loop_
_entity.id
_entity.type
_entity.pdbx_description
1 polymer ?
#
loop_
_entity_poly.entity_id
_entity_poly.type
_entity_poly.pdbx_seq_one_letter_code
_entity_poly.pdbx_strand_id
1 'polypeptide(L)'
;MEKLAKLGQDIVLLLTNYWPLYLNGVKNTLILALVATAIGFVIGLVCGILNTIPYAKTDRWIKRFFLKLIRVLVRIYVEVFRGTPMVLQAVFIVYGLPYFTNNALRFDNIWAAAILIVSINTGAYMAESVRGGIM
;
A
#
# COMPACT_ATOMS: atom_id res chain seq x y z
N MET A 1 -40.55 -22.21 2.70
CA MET A 1 -40.81 -20.96 3.41
C MET A 1 -40.16 -20.92 4.78
N GLU A 2 -40.14 -22.02 5.53
CA GLU A 2 -39.51 -22.13 6.85
C GLU A 2 -38.01 -21.79 6.86
N LYS A 3 -37.24 -22.25 5.86
CA LYS A 3 -35.79 -21.93 5.71
C LYS A 3 -35.51 -20.43 5.49
N LEU A 4 -36.37 -19.74 4.77
CA LEU A 4 -36.26 -18.29 4.55
C LEU A 4 -36.58 -17.48 5.80
N ALA A 5 -37.58 -17.91 6.56
CA ALA A 5 -37.93 -17.28 7.84
C ALA A 5 -36.78 -17.47 8.88
N LYS A 6 -36.19 -18.66 8.94
CA LYS A 6 -35.05 -18.96 9.80
C LYS A 6 -33.81 -18.13 9.42
N LEU A 7 -33.49 -18.02 8.13
CA LEU A 7 -32.42 -17.15 7.62
C LEU A 7 -32.66 -15.68 8.01
N GLY A 8 -33.90 -15.19 7.91
CA GLY A 8 -34.21 -13.82 8.32
C GLY A 8 -33.99 -13.58 9.83
N GLN A 9 -34.41 -14.54 10.67
CA GLN A 9 -34.19 -14.48 12.11
C GLN A 9 -32.69 -14.53 12.46
N ASP A 10 -31.92 -15.40 11.82
CA ASP A 10 -30.46 -15.51 12.03
C ASP A 10 -29.72 -14.21 11.62
N ILE A 11 -30.12 -13.57 10.51
CA ILE A 11 -29.57 -12.28 10.08
C ILE A 11 -29.88 -11.17 11.10
N VAL A 12 -31.11 -11.07 11.57
CA VAL A 12 -31.51 -10.07 12.58
C VAL A 12 -30.74 -10.29 13.88
N LEU A 13 -30.58 -11.53 14.30
CA LEU A 13 -29.88 -11.91 15.52
C LEU A 13 -28.38 -11.58 15.43
N LEU A 14 -27.76 -11.83 14.27
CA LEU A 14 -26.37 -11.46 14.00
C LEU A 14 -26.18 -9.94 14.01
N LEU A 15 -27.05 -9.21 13.35
CA LEU A 15 -26.96 -7.76 13.29
C LEU A 15 -27.21 -7.10 14.66
N THR A 16 -28.14 -7.57 15.47
CA THR A 16 -28.40 -7.00 16.79
C THR A 16 -27.37 -7.33 17.83
N ASN A 17 -26.86 -8.58 17.86
CA ASN A 17 -25.90 -9.01 18.87
C ASN A 17 -24.45 -8.59 18.55
N TYR A 18 -24.11 -8.48 17.28
CA TYR A 18 -22.73 -8.20 16.85
C TYR A 18 -22.54 -6.80 16.26
N TRP A 19 -23.55 -5.92 16.36
CA TRP A 19 -23.50 -4.54 15.86
C TRP A 19 -22.23 -3.76 16.29
N PRO A 20 -21.80 -3.80 17.57
CA PRO A 20 -20.58 -3.10 17.98
C PRO A 20 -19.32 -3.64 17.28
N LEU A 21 -19.28 -4.94 16.98
CA LEU A 21 -18.18 -5.57 16.28
C LEU A 21 -18.08 -5.08 14.83
N TYR A 22 -19.24 -4.99 14.14
CA TYR A 22 -19.31 -4.45 12.78
C TYR A 22 -18.89 -3.00 12.72
N LEU A 23 -19.36 -2.16 13.64
CA LEU A 23 -18.95 -0.75 13.72
C LEU A 23 -17.46 -0.59 13.94
N ASN A 24 -16.88 -1.37 14.84
CA ASN A 24 -15.42 -1.35 15.08
C ASN A 24 -14.65 -1.81 13.83
N GLY A 25 -15.14 -2.83 13.14
CA GLY A 25 -14.57 -3.29 11.87
C GLY A 25 -14.57 -2.20 10.80
N VAL A 26 -15.70 -1.54 10.60
CA VAL A 26 -15.86 -0.42 9.65
C VAL A 26 -14.93 0.74 10.02
N LYS A 27 -14.92 1.15 11.30
CA LYS A 27 -14.04 2.20 11.80
C LYS A 27 -12.56 1.89 11.52
N ASN A 28 -12.14 0.69 11.85
CA ASN A 28 -10.76 0.26 11.68
C ASN A 28 -10.37 0.23 10.19
N THR A 29 -11.24 -0.28 9.33
CA THR A 29 -11.02 -0.30 7.88
C THR A 29 -10.92 1.12 7.30
N LEU A 30 -11.78 2.04 7.73
CA LEU A 30 -11.73 3.43 7.28
C LEU A 30 -10.46 4.14 7.73
N ILE A 31 -10.04 3.98 8.99
CA ILE A 31 -8.80 4.56 9.50
C ILE A 31 -7.62 4.04 8.69
N LEU A 32 -7.51 2.73 8.52
CA LEU A 32 -6.43 2.12 7.75
C LEU A 32 -6.41 2.63 6.31
N ALA A 33 -7.58 2.66 5.65
CA ALA A 33 -7.69 3.11 4.27
C ALA A 33 -7.28 4.59 4.12
N LEU A 34 -7.78 5.48 4.98
CA LEU A 34 -7.47 6.91 4.92
C LEU A 34 -6.00 7.18 5.20
N VAL A 35 -5.46 6.63 6.28
CA VAL A 35 -4.05 6.85 6.67
C VAL A 35 -3.10 6.28 5.62
N ALA A 36 -3.31 5.03 5.21
CA ALA A 36 -2.44 4.39 4.22
C ALA A 36 -2.53 5.05 2.85
N THR A 37 -3.71 5.52 2.43
CA THR A 37 -3.87 6.27 1.17
C THR A 37 -3.19 7.62 1.24
N ALA A 38 -3.29 8.36 2.35
CA ALA A 38 -2.62 9.64 2.52
C ALA A 38 -1.09 9.49 2.44
N ILE A 39 -0.53 8.51 3.14
CA ILE A 39 0.91 8.21 3.08
C ILE A 39 1.30 7.76 1.68
N GLY A 40 0.54 6.84 1.07
CA GLY A 40 0.78 6.35 -0.29
C GLY A 40 0.70 7.46 -1.33
N PHE A 41 -0.21 8.42 -1.18
CA PHE A 41 -0.29 9.60 -2.03
C PHE A 41 1.00 10.42 -1.98
N VAL A 42 1.52 10.70 -0.78
CA VAL A 42 2.78 11.44 -0.63
C VAL A 42 3.95 10.69 -1.27
N ILE A 43 4.07 9.38 -1.00
CA ILE A 43 5.10 8.53 -1.62
C ILE A 43 5.00 8.56 -3.14
N GLY A 44 3.79 8.37 -3.66
CA GLY A 44 3.53 8.35 -5.10
C GLY A 44 3.81 9.69 -5.77
N LEU A 45 3.45 10.79 -5.13
CA LEU A 45 3.71 12.14 -5.63
C LEU A 45 5.22 12.41 -5.72
N VAL A 46 5.97 12.09 -4.66
CA VAL A 46 7.45 12.22 -4.66
C VAL A 46 8.07 11.35 -5.75
N CYS A 47 7.71 10.07 -5.82
CA CYS A 47 8.24 9.16 -6.84
C CYS A 47 7.86 9.58 -8.27
N GLY A 48 6.63 10.04 -8.48
CA GLY A 48 6.15 10.51 -9.77
C GLY A 48 6.91 11.75 -10.24
N ILE A 49 7.10 12.74 -9.37
CA ILE A 49 7.88 13.94 -9.66
C ILE A 49 9.34 13.58 -9.96
N LEU A 50 9.98 12.78 -9.10
CA LEU A 50 11.37 12.37 -9.29
C LEU A 50 11.60 11.66 -10.64
N ASN A 51 10.62 10.89 -11.09
CA ASN A 51 10.68 10.21 -12.37
C ASN A 51 10.55 11.16 -13.58
N THR A 52 9.97 12.34 -13.39
CA THR A 52 9.67 13.32 -14.45
C THR A 52 10.68 14.46 -14.54
N ILE A 53 11.59 14.65 -13.56
CA ILE A 53 12.57 15.74 -13.55
C ILE A 53 13.43 15.69 -14.82
N PRO A 54 13.38 16.70 -15.71
CA PRO A 54 14.23 16.69 -16.91
C PRO A 54 15.71 16.85 -16.54
N TYR A 55 16.58 16.23 -17.30
CA TYR A 55 18.02 16.49 -17.25
C TYR A 55 18.53 16.91 -18.63
N ALA A 56 19.32 17.99 -18.66
CA ALA A 56 19.94 18.47 -19.88
C ALA A 56 21.28 17.77 -20.16
N LYS A 57 21.69 17.74 -21.42
CA LYS A 57 23.01 17.22 -21.81
C LYS A 57 24.18 18.02 -21.19
N THR A 58 23.91 19.28 -20.85
CA THR A 58 24.83 20.26 -20.23
C THR A 58 24.95 20.10 -18.70
N ASP A 59 24.07 19.32 -18.06
CA ASP A 59 24.14 19.10 -16.62
C ASP A 59 25.42 18.34 -16.22
N ARG A 60 25.94 18.64 -15.01
CA ARG A 60 27.10 17.95 -14.43
C ARG A 60 26.88 16.43 -14.46
N TRP A 61 27.90 15.67 -14.82
CA TRP A 61 27.86 14.21 -14.91
C TRP A 61 27.32 13.54 -13.65
N ILE A 62 27.68 14.03 -12.47
CA ILE A 62 27.21 13.55 -11.16
C ILE A 62 25.69 13.67 -11.04
N LYS A 63 25.12 14.84 -11.38
CA LYS A 63 23.64 15.06 -11.35
C LYS A 63 22.92 14.09 -12.26
N ARG A 64 23.43 13.89 -13.47
CA ARG A 64 22.84 12.95 -14.46
C ARG A 64 22.89 11.51 -13.96
N PHE A 65 23.98 11.09 -13.34
CA PHE A 65 24.15 9.75 -12.77
C PHE A 65 23.13 9.51 -11.65
N PHE A 66 23.03 10.44 -10.68
CA PHE A 66 22.08 10.32 -9.57
C PHE A 66 20.63 10.31 -10.04
N LEU A 67 20.24 11.19 -10.97
CA LEU A 67 18.87 11.21 -11.49
C LEU A 67 18.54 9.92 -12.26
N LYS A 68 19.49 9.38 -13.02
CA LYS A 68 19.32 8.10 -13.71
C LYS A 68 19.14 6.95 -12.71
N LEU A 69 19.96 6.93 -11.66
CA LEU A 69 19.87 5.92 -10.61
C LEU A 69 18.52 5.98 -9.89
N ILE A 70 18.08 7.17 -9.47
CA ILE A 70 16.78 7.37 -8.82
C ILE A 70 15.64 6.88 -9.72
N ARG A 71 15.65 7.20 -11.01
CA ARG A 71 14.62 6.73 -11.94
C ARG A 71 14.60 5.21 -12.08
N VAL A 72 15.76 4.58 -12.12
CA VAL A 72 15.83 3.12 -12.18
C VAL A 72 15.22 2.51 -10.91
N LEU A 73 15.59 3.03 -9.74
CA LEU A 73 15.06 2.56 -8.46
C LEU A 73 13.53 2.77 -8.35
N VAL A 74 13.04 3.95 -8.74
CA VAL A 74 11.59 4.24 -8.75
C VAL A 74 10.86 3.31 -9.73
N ARG A 75 11.43 3.06 -10.90
CA ARG A 75 10.85 2.13 -11.89
C ARG A 75 10.76 0.72 -11.33
N ILE A 76 11.85 0.20 -10.75
CA ILE A 76 11.88 -1.13 -10.11
C ILE A 76 10.81 -1.20 -9.01
N TYR A 77 10.74 -0.18 -8.14
CA TYR A 77 9.73 -0.08 -7.11
C TYR A 77 8.32 -0.18 -7.70
N VAL A 78 7.99 0.65 -8.69
CA VAL A 78 6.66 0.67 -9.31
C VAL A 78 6.35 -0.65 -10.01
N GLU A 79 7.29 -1.22 -10.76
CA GLU A 79 7.10 -2.49 -11.48
C GLU A 79 6.89 -3.67 -10.51
N VAL A 80 7.67 -3.76 -9.44
CA VAL A 80 7.56 -4.83 -8.44
C VAL A 80 6.21 -4.74 -7.70
N PHE A 81 5.88 -3.56 -7.16
CA PHE A 81 4.67 -3.42 -6.33
C PHE A 81 3.37 -3.41 -7.13
N ARG A 82 3.39 -3.04 -8.40
CA ARG A 82 2.22 -3.17 -9.30
C ARG A 82 2.13 -4.53 -9.97
N GLY A 83 3.26 -5.20 -10.18
CA GLY A 83 3.33 -6.49 -10.85
C GLY A 83 3.08 -7.69 -9.94
N THR A 84 3.05 -7.49 -8.61
CA THR A 84 2.83 -8.58 -7.66
C THR A 84 1.52 -8.39 -6.87
N PRO A 85 0.77 -9.48 -6.57
CA PRO A 85 -0.42 -9.40 -5.73
C PRO A 85 -0.10 -8.84 -4.34
N MET A 86 -0.90 -7.88 -3.84
CA MET A 86 -0.69 -7.25 -2.53
C MET A 86 -0.67 -8.27 -1.37
N VAL A 87 -1.46 -9.35 -1.48
CA VAL A 87 -1.46 -10.43 -0.49
C VAL A 87 -0.10 -11.11 -0.40
N LEU A 88 0.55 -11.38 -1.54
CA LEU A 88 1.89 -11.96 -1.57
C LEU A 88 2.93 -11.03 -0.93
N GLN A 89 2.83 -9.73 -1.19
CA GLN A 89 3.68 -8.71 -0.55
C GLN A 89 3.48 -8.71 0.97
N ALA A 90 2.22 -8.79 1.43
CA ALA A 90 1.89 -8.83 2.85
C ALA A 90 2.50 -10.06 3.53
N VAL A 91 2.35 -11.24 2.94
CA VAL A 91 2.94 -12.49 3.46
C VAL A 91 4.46 -12.40 3.51
N PHE A 92 5.09 -11.88 2.46
CA PHE A 92 6.54 -11.73 2.42
C PHE A 92 7.04 -10.73 3.48
N ILE A 93 6.40 -9.57 3.63
CA ILE A 93 6.81 -8.54 4.58
C ILE A 93 6.59 -9.00 6.03
N VAL A 94 5.45 -9.63 6.34
CA VAL A 94 5.11 -10.00 7.71
C VAL A 94 5.80 -11.29 8.17
N TYR A 95 6.00 -12.24 7.27
CA TYR A 95 6.56 -13.55 7.62
C TYR A 95 7.92 -13.81 6.96
N GLY A 96 8.09 -13.42 5.70
CA GLY A 96 9.33 -13.66 4.95
C GLY A 96 10.49 -12.84 5.49
N LEU A 97 10.34 -11.52 5.63
CA LEU A 97 11.44 -10.66 6.14
C LEU A 97 11.94 -11.09 7.53
N PRO A 98 11.08 -11.34 8.53
CA PRO A 98 11.55 -11.87 9.82
C PRO A 98 12.32 -13.18 9.68
N TYR A 99 11.86 -14.09 8.85
CA TYR A 99 12.53 -15.36 8.62
C TYR A 99 13.96 -15.20 8.07
N PHE A 100 14.12 -14.36 7.03
CA PHE A 100 15.43 -14.12 6.40
C PHE A 100 16.37 -13.26 7.25
N THR A 101 15.84 -12.44 8.14
CA THR A 101 16.63 -11.50 8.96
C THR A 101 16.80 -11.95 10.41
N ASN A 102 16.52 -13.23 10.72
CA ASN A 102 16.55 -13.74 12.10
C ASN A 102 15.75 -12.86 13.08
N ASN A 103 14.55 -12.46 12.67
CA ASN A 103 13.63 -11.56 13.40
C ASN A 103 14.11 -10.11 13.58
N ALA A 104 15.19 -9.67 12.94
CA ALA A 104 15.65 -8.29 13.03
C ALA A 104 14.63 -7.29 12.44
N LEU A 105 13.89 -7.70 11.42
CA LEU A 105 12.84 -6.89 10.76
C LEU A 105 11.42 -7.45 11.06
N ARG A 106 11.15 -7.75 12.31
CA ARG A 106 9.84 -8.21 12.76
C ARG A 106 8.94 -7.03 13.10
N PHE A 107 7.69 -7.10 12.63
CA PHE A 107 6.66 -6.14 13.02
C PHE A 107 5.92 -6.65 14.26
N ASP A 108 6.12 -6.02 15.41
CA ASP A 108 5.38 -6.34 16.63
C ASP A 108 3.93 -5.86 16.57
N ASN A 109 3.67 -4.82 15.77
CA ASN A 109 2.36 -4.26 15.59
C ASN A 109 1.82 -4.54 14.17
N ILE A 110 0.79 -5.39 14.09
CA ILE A 110 0.14 -5.74 12.82
C ILE A 110 -0.47 -4.53 12.10
N TRP A 111 -0.90 -3.49 12.85
CA TRP A 111 -1.41 -2.25 12.28
C TRP A 111 -0.33 -1.48 11.53
N ALA A 112 0.87 -1.39 12.11
CA ALA A 112 2.00 -0.75 11.46
C ALA A 112 2.38 -1.48 10.16
N ALA A 113 2.41 -2.80 10.19
CA ALA A 113 2.65 -3.62 9.01
C ALA A 113 1.57 -3.40 7.94
N ALA A 114 0.30 -3.40 8.31
CA ALA A 114 -0.81 -3.18 7.39
C ALA A 114 -0.76 -1.79 6.74
N ILE A 115 -0.55 -0.72 7.53
CA ILE A 115 -0.40 0.65 7.03
C ILE A 115 0.78 0.73 6.07
N LEU A 116 1.93 0.17 6.43
CA LEU A 116 3.13 0.18 5.57
C LEU A 116 2.86 -0.49 4.22
N ILE A 117 2.31 -1.71 4.23
CA ILE A 117 2.06 -2.51 3.02
C ILE A 117 1.09 -1.78 2.09
N VAL A 118 -0.04 -1.30 2.63
CA VAL A 118 -1.05 -0.59 1.83
C VAL A 118 -0.49 0.74 1.33
N SER A 119 0.29 1.48 2.13
CA SER A 119 0.90 2.74 1.72
C SER A 119 1.91 2.57 0.58
N ILE A 120 2.79 1.57 0.68
CA ILE A 120 3.78 1.30 -0.36
C ILE A 120 3.09 0.85 -1.66
N ASN A 121 2.08 -0.01 -1.55
CA ASN A 121 1.33 -0.46 -2.71
C ASN A 121 0.58 0.71 -3.38
N THR A 122 -0.18 1.49 -2.61
CA THR A 122 -0.89 2.69 -3.11
C THR A 122 0.08 3.70 -3.71
N GLY A 123 1.25 3.90 -3.09
CA GLY A 123 2.30 4.79 -3.58
C GLY A 123 2.81 4.41 -4.97
N ALA A 124 2.95 3.12 -5.26
CA ALA A 124 3.37 2.64 -6.57
C ALA A 124 2.33 2.95 -7.67
N TYR A 125 1.03 2.77 -7.37
CA TYR A 125 -0.04 3.15 -8.30
C TYR A 125 -0.12 4.66 -8.51
N MET A 126 -0.01 5.44 -7.42
CA MET A 126 -0.04 6.91 -7.49
C MET A 126 1.17 7.49 -8.23
N ALA A 127 2.36 6.91 -8.07
CA ALA A 127 3.57 7.34 -8.81
C ALA A 127 3.37 7.26 -10.32
N GLU A 128 2.72 6.21 -10.80
CA GLU A 128 2.42 6.06 -12.23
C GLU A 128 1.32 7.02 -12.69
N SER A 129 0.27 7.23 -11.88
CA SER A 129 -0.79 8.20 -12.18
C SER A 129 -0.25 9.62 -12.27
N VAL A 130 0.62 10.02 -11.33
CA VAL A 130 1.29 11.33 -11.34
C VAL A 130 2.21 11.46 -12.57
N ARG A 131 2.98 10.43 -12.89
CA ARG A 131 3.83 10.42 -14.09
C ARG A 131 3.01 10.59 -15.36
N GLY A 132 1.89 9.88 -15.48
CA GLY A 132 0.99 9.99 -16.64
C GLY A 132 0.28 11.34 -16.76
N GLY A 133 0.05 12.04 -15.65
CA GLY A 133 -0.56 13.36 -15.63
C GLY A 133 0.40 14.53 -15.94
N ILE A 134 1.73 14.31 -15.81
CA ILE A 134 2.76 15.33 -16.08
C ILE A 134 3.29 15.24 -17.52
N MET A 135 3.21 14.06 -18.15
CA MET A 135 3.69 13.81 -19.52
C MET A 135 2.62 14.02 -20.56
#